data_d33fb1f330e2a45852ecc5a5aa02d805
#
_entry.id   d33fb1f330e2a45852ecc5a5aa02d805
#
_cell.length_a   1.000
_cell.length_b   1.000
_cell.length_c   1.000
_cell.angle_alpha   90.00
_cell.angle_beta   90.00
_cell.angle_gamma   90.00
#
_symmetry.space_group_name_H-M   'P 1'
#
loop_
_entity.id
_entity.type
_entity.pdbx_description
1 polymer ?
#
loop_
_entity_poly.entity_id
_entity_poly.type
_entity_poly.pdbx_seq_one_letter_code
_entity_poly.pdbx_strand_id
1 'polypeptide(L)'
;MIILTKDNLAKRNWVGSQRCCFCDQDESIQHLFLKCPLARLLWRIIQVSFNISPPINLASLFSSWLNGIEPKTAARIRVGVCALLWAIWNCRNDIVFNRKNITNFLQVIFRASAWIRMWSLLSSVETRKHLNTGCNRWETVARDTYNRFGWRSNDKIGA
;
A
#
# COMPACT_ATOMS: atom_id res chain seq x y z
N MET A 1 -17.01 -6.79 -6.76
CA MET A 1 -16.88 -5.45 -6.12
C MET A 1 -16.03 -4.57 -7.03
N ILE A 2 -16.52 -3.41 -7.42
CA ILE A 2 -15.80 -2.47 -8.29
C ILE A 2 -15.20 -1.39 -7.40
N ILE A 3 -13.87 -1.27 -7.40
CA ILE A 3 -13.18 -0.17 -6.73
C ILE A 3 -13.35 1.10 -7.59
N LEU A 4 -13.77 2.19 -6.97
CA LEU A 4 -14.08 3.45 -7.65
C LEU A 4 -12.81 4.28 -7.90
N THR A 5 -11.87 3.72 -8.63
CA THR A 5 -10.73 4.46 -9.21
C THR A 5 -11.23 5.43 -10.28
N LYS A 6 -10.41 6.40 -10.66
CA LYS A 6 -10.84 7.49 -11.56
C LYS A 6 -11.26 7.00 -12.94
N ASP A 7 -10.64 5.94 -13.45
CA ASP A 7 -11.07 5.27 -14.69
C ASP A 7 -12.47 4.65 -14.56
N ASN A 8 -12.79 4.06 -13.41
CA ASN A 8 -14.11 3.49 -13.13
C ASN A 8 -15.15 4.58 -12.82
N LEU A 9 -14.74 5.69 -12.20
CA LEU A 9 -15.60 6.86 -12.00
C LEU A 9 -15.94 7.54 -13.33
N ALA A 10 -14.97 7.66 -14.25
CA ALA A 10 -15.18 8.23 -15.58
C ALA A 10 -16.24 7.43 -16.38
N LYS A 11 -16.22 6.09 -16.29
CA LYS A 11 -17.26 5.22 -16.88
C LYS A 11 -18.66 5.47 -16.32
N ARG A 12 -18.77 6.17 -15.18
CA ARG A 12 -20.02 6.55 -14.51
C ARG A 12 -20.32 8.05 -14.62
N ASN A 13 -19.80 8.68 -15.67
CA ASN A 13 -20.00 10.11 -15.97
C ASN A 13 -19.44 11.07 -14.89
N TRP A 14 -18.46 10.65 -14.09
CA TRP A 14 -17.74 11.57 -13.23
C TRP A 14 -16.82 12.48 -14.05
N VAL A 15 -16.90 13.77 -13.84
CA VAL A 15 -16.22 14.81 -14.65
C VAL A 15 -14.89 15.29 -14.05
N GLY A 16 -14.35 14.63 -13.03
CA GLY A 16 -13.08 15.00 -12.43
C GLY A 16 -11.87 14.56 -13.27
N SER A 17 -10.68 15.02 -12.86
CA SER A 17 -9.42 14.61 -13.49
C SER A 17 -9.18 13.12 -13.37
N GLN A 18 -8.78 12.46 -14.46
CA GLN A 18 -8.44 11.06 -14.49
C GLN A 18 -7.01 10.76 -13.99
N ARG A 19 -6.22 11.80 -13.73
CA ARG A 19 -4.83 11.64 -13.27
C ARG A 19 -4.75 11.15 -11.83
N CYS A 20 -3.78 10.28 -11.56
CA CYS A 20 -3.46 9.80 -10.22
C CYS A 20 -3.13 10.97 -9.30
N CYS A 21 -3.60 10.94 -8.06
CA CYS A 21 -3.31 11.99 -7.08
C CYS A 21 -1.87 11.94 -6.53
N PHE A 22 -1.15 10.83 -6.72
CA PHE A 22 0.22 10.65 -6.26
C PHE A 22 1.26 10.89 -7.36
N CYS A 23 0.86 10.89 -8.64
CA CYS A 23 1.74 11.12 -9.79
C CYS A 23 0.96 11.67 -10.98
N ASP A 24 1.63 11.88 -12.14
CA ASP A 24 1.02 12.49 -13.33
C ASP A 24 0.44 11.48 -14.33
N GLN A 25 0.41 10.19 -14.01
CA GLN A 25 -0.16 9.15 -14.88
C GLN A 25 -1.64 8.95 -14.59
N ASP A 26 -2.37 8.36 -15.53
CA ASP A 26 -3.78 8.06 -15.36
C ASP A 26 -3.99 6.99 -14.28
N GLU A 27 -5.02 7.17 -13.48
CA GLU A 27 -5.34 6.28 -12.38
C GLU A 27 -6.19 5.10 -12.87
N SER A 28 -5.69 3.91 -12.59
CA SER A 28 -6.44 2.65 -12.65
C SER A 28 -6.18 1.84 -11.38
N ILE A 29 -6.92 0.77 -11.15
CA ILE A 29 -6.68 -0.11 -9.99
C ILE A 29 -5.24 -0.64 -10.02
N GLN A 30 -4.80 -1.13 -11.17
CA GLN A 30 -3.44 -1.66 -11.37
C GLN A 30 -2.38 -0.58 -11.14
N HIS A 31 -2.62 0.64 -11.64
CA HIS A 31 -1.71 1.75 -11.41
C HIS A 31 -1.62 2.12 -9.93
N LEU A 32 -2.76 2.37 -9.29
CA LEU A 32 -2.84 2.86 -7.92
C LEU A 32 -2.13 1.94 -6.93
N PHE A 33 -2.32 0.64 -7.05
CA PHE A 33 -1.82 -0.34 -6.07
C PHE A 33 -0.47 -0.97 -6.42
N LEU A 34 -0.03 -0.95 -7.68
CA LEU A 34 1.19 -1.63 -8.09
C LEU A 34 2.16 -0.79 -8.93
N LYS A 35 1.65 0.06 -9.82
CA LYS A 35 2.49 0.75 -10.82
C LYS A 35 2.82 2.19 -10.48
N CYS A 36 2.00 2.86 -9.67
CA CYS A 36 2.28 4.21 -9.21
C CYS A 36 3.65 4.27 -8.53
N PRO A 37 4.46 5.31 -8.76
CA PRO A 37 5.74 5.48 -8.07
C PRO A 37 5.65 5.34 -6.54
N LEU A 38 4.61 5.88 -5.92
CA LEU A 38 4.35 5.67 -4.50
C LEU A 38 4.15 4.19 -4.16
N ALA A 39 3.27 3.50 -4.88
CA ALA A 39 3.02 2.08 -4.67
C ALA A 39 4.29 1.24 -4.86
N ARG A 40 5.07 1.52 -5.90
CA ARG A 40 6.36 0.83 -6.15
C ARG A 40 7.35 1.01 -5.00
N LEU A 41 7.43 2.21 -4.42
CA LEU A 41 8.26 2.46 -3.24
C LEU A 41 7.77 1.64 -2.04
N LEU A 42 6.47 1.61 -1.79
CA LEU A 42 5.89 0.83 -0.69
C LEU A 42 6.14 -0.67 -0.86
N TRP A 43 6.00 -1.20 -2.06
CA TRP A 43 6.35 -2.59 -2.38
C TRP A 43 7.85 -2.87 -2.22
N ARG A 44 8.70 -1.91 -2.57
CA ARG A 44 10.15 -2.02 -2.33
C ARG A 44 10.47 -2.12 -0.85
N ILE A 45 9.79 -1.35 0.00
CA ILE A 45 9.94 -1.44 1.45
C ILE A 45 9.53 -2.83 1.95
N ILE A 46 8.44 -3.40 1.45
CA ILE A 46 8.04 -4.78 1.75
C ILE A 46 9.12 -5.77 1.32
N GLN A 47 9.64 -5.63 0.11
CA GLN A 47 10.70 -6.50 -0.39
C GLN A 47 11.95 -6.48 0.49
N VAL A 48 12.39 -5.30 0.88
CA VAL A 48 13.57 -5.15 1.76
C VAL A 48 13.28 -5.68 3.16
N SER A 49 12.07 -5.46 3.69
CA SER A 49 11.70 -5.88 5.04
C SER A 49 11.54 -7.39 5.19
N PHE A 50 10.97 -8.05 4.19
CA PHE A 50 10.50 -9.44 4.30
C PHE A 50 11.07 -10.37 3.24
N ASN A 51 11.92 -9.86 2.35
CA ASN A 51 12.48 -10.62 1.22
C ASN A 51 11.41 -11.27 0.33
N ILE A 52 10.34 -10.53 0.06
CA ILE A 52 9.22 -10.96 -0.78
C ILE A 52 9.17 -10.06 -2.00
N SER A 53 9.26 -10.64 -3.20
CA SER A 53 9.13 -9.88 -4.45
C SER A 53 7.71 -9.35 -4.63
N PRO A 54 7.54 -8.14 -5.20
CA PRO A 54 6.23 -7.61 -5.50
C PRO A 54 5.45 -8.51 -6.47
N PRO A 55 4.10 -8.53 -6.40
CA PRO A 55 3.30 -9.24 -7.39
C PRO A 55 3.42 -8.57 -8.76
N ILE A 56 3.31 -9.37 -9.84
CA ILE A 56 3.41 -8.88 -11.22
C ILE A 56 2.17 -8.04 -11.58
N ASN A 57 1.00 -8.47 -11.12
CA ASN A 57 -0.29 -7.83 -11.35
C ASN A 57 -1.28 -8.17 -10.24
N LEU A 58 -2.44 -7.53 -10.24
CA LEU A 58 -3.48 -7.78 -9.23
C LEU A 58 -4.04 -9.20 -9.29
N ALA A 59 -4.13 -9.80 -10.45
CA ALA A 59 -4.59 -11.19 -10.57
C ALA A 59 -3.64 -12.15 -9.83
N SER A 60 -2.32 -11.99 -10.01
CA SER A 60 -1.33 -12.78 -9.28
C SER A 60 -1.35 -12.50 -7.78
N LEU A 61 -1.55 -11.24 -7.37
CA LEU A 61 -1.64 -10.84 -5.98
C LEU A 61 -2.72 -11.65 -5.21
N PHE A 62 -3.87 -11.83 -5.82
CA PHE A 62 -4.99 -12.54 -5.20
C PHE A 62 -5.01 -14.06 -5.47
N SER A 63 -4.10 -14.58 -6.27
CA SER A 63 -4.06 -16.00 -6.63
C SER A 63 -2.74 -16.69 -6.27
N SER A 64 -1.72 -16.53 -7.11
CA SER A 64 -0.51 -17.33 -7.10
C SER A 64 0.70 -16.66 -6.43
N TRP A 65 0.63 -15.39 -6.08
CA TRP A 65 1.78 -14.61 -5.62
C TRP A 65 2.53 -15.22 -4.43
N LEU A 66 1.80 -15.83 -3.49
CA LEU A 66 2.37 -16.45 -2.29
C LEU A 66 2.48 -17.97 -2.38
N ASN A 67 2.36 -18.55 -3.58
CA ASN A 67 2.58 -19.98 -3.76
C ASN A 67 4.00 -20.36 -3.35
N GLY A 68 4.12 -21.49 -2.63
CA GLY A 68 5.40 -21.96 -2.11
C GLY A 68 5.81 -21.38 -0.75
N ILE A 69 5.06 -20.43 -0.22
CA ILE A 69 5.25 -19.90 1.14
C ILE A 69 4.41 -20.74 2.13
N GLU A 70 4.95 -21.00 3.30
CA GLU A 70 4.25 -21.72 4.36
C GLU A 70 2.89 -21.04 4.66
N PRO A 71 1.77 -21.82 4.78
CA PRO A 71 0.41 -21.27 4.83
C PRO A 71 0.17 -20.23 5.94
N LYS A 72 0.70 -20.45 7.14
CA LYS A 72 0.56 -19.48 8.25
C LYS A 72 1.28 -18.17 7.94
N THR A 73 2.47 -18.26 7.39
CA THR A 73 3.26 -17.09 6.96
C THR A 73 2.55 -16.35 5.83
N ALA A 74 2.04 -17.08 4.84
CA ALA A 74 1.28 -16.48 3.74
C ALA A 74 0.02 -15.75 4.24
N ALA A 75 -0.69 -16.31 5.22
CA ALA A 75 -1.85 -15.66 5.83
C ALA A 75 -1.48 -14.34 6.52
N ARG A 76 -0.37 -14.31 7.26
CA ARG A 76 0.14 -13.09 7.91
C ARG A 76 0.55 -12.02 6.88
N ILE A 77 1.20 -12.42 5.81
CA ILE A 77 1.57 -11.52 4.70
C ILE A 77 0.32 -10.91 4.06
N ARG A 78 -0.73 -11.70 3.83
CA ARG A 78 -2.00 -11.21 3.29
C ARG A 78 -2.62 -10.13 4.18
N VAL A 79 -2.61 -10.30 5.50
CA VAL A 79 -3.09 -9.27 6.43
C VAL A 79 -2.33 -7.97 6.24
N GLY A 80 -1.00 -8.03 6.18
CA GLY A 80 -0.16 -6.85 5.96
C GLY A 80 -0.44 -6.17 4.62
N VAL A 81 -0.56 -6.95 3.55
CA VAL A 81 -0.86 -6.43 2.21
C VAL A 81 -2.26 -5.81 2.14
N CYS A 82 -3.27 -6.46 2.71
CA CYS A 82 -4.61 -5.88 2.79
C CYS A 82 -4.61 -4.53 3.52
N ALA A 83 -3.88 -4.43 4.62
CA ALA A 83 -3.74 -3.18 5.36
C ALA A 83 -3.02 -2.10 4.53
N LEU A 84 -1.98 -2.47 3.77
CA LEU A 84 -1.29 -1.55 2.89
C LEU A 84 -2.20 -1.03 1.76
N LEU A 85 -2.89 -1.93 1.07
CA LEU A 85 -3.83 -1.53 0.01
C LEU A 85 -4.95 -0.64 0.56
N TRP A 86 -5.45 -0.95 1.74
CA TRP A 86 -6.46 -0.14 2.43
C TRP A 86 -5.92 1.24 2.80
N ALA A 87 -4.67 1.33 3.29
CA ALA A 87 -4.03 2.60 3.61
C ALA A 87 -3.79 3.46 2.35
N ILE A 88 -3.33 2.88 1.24
CA ILE A 88 -3.20 3.57 -0.05
C ILE A 88 -4.56 4.13 -0.50
N TRP A 89 -5.59 3.29 -0.44
CA TRP A 89 -6.95 3.67 -0.82
C TRP A 89 -7.50 4.82 0.02
N ASN A 90 -7.32 4.77 1.34
CA ASN A 90 -7.75 5.84 2.23
C ASN A 90 -6.97 7.14 2.01
N CYS A 91 -5.65 7.07 1.83
CA CYS A 91 -4.84 8.26 1.51
C CYS A 91 -5.28 8.88 0.17
N ARG A 92 -5.53 8.06 -0.84
CA ARG A 92 -6.05 8.53 -2.12
C ARG A 92 -7.41 9.23 -1.97
N ASN A 93 -8.32 8.64 -1.21
CA ASN A 93 -9.65 9.21 -1.00
C ASN A 93 -9.59 10.51 -0.18
N ASP A 94 -8.72 10.60 0.80
CA ASP A 94 -8.48 11.84 1.54
C ASP A 94 -8.01 12.97 0.61
N ILE A 95 -7.13 12.68 -0.34
CA ILE A 95 -6.67 13.69 -1.31
C ILE A 95 -7.78 14.06 -2.30
N VAL A 96 -8.45 13.07 -2.88
CA VAL A 96 -9.40 13.30 -3.97
C VAL A 96 -10.70 13.95 -3.49
N PHE A 97 -11.22 13.52 -2.35
CA PHE A 97 -12.55 13.95 -1.86
C PHE A 97 -12.49 14.88 -0.65
N ASN A 98 -11.52 14.72 0.23
CA ASN A 98 -11.43 15.46 1.49
C ASN A 98 -10.39 16.60 1.43
N ARG A 99 -9.68 16.78 0.30
CA ARG A 99 -8.62 17.76 0.09
C ARG A 99 -7.52 17.72 1.17
N LYS A 100 -7.24 16.53 1.72
CA LYS A 100 -6.17 16.30 2.66
C LYS A 100 -4.98 15.68 1.93
N ASN A 101 -3.81 16.29 2.02
CA ASN A 101 -2.60 15.77 1.42
C ASN A 101 -1.79 14.94 2.42
N ILE A 102 -1.07 13.94 1.91
CA ILE A 102 0.01 13.29 2.65
C ILE A 102 1.29 14.12 2.50
N THR A 103 2.07 14.23 3.57
CA THR A 103 3.35 14.98 3.54
C THR A 103 4.52 14.12 3.09
N ASN A 104 4.43 12.81 3.30
CA ASN A 104 5.42 11.83 2.87
C ASN A 104 4.83 10.41 2.88
N PHE A 105 5.56 9.44 2.31
CA PHE A 105 5.11 8.04 2.22
C PHE A 105 5.02 7.33 3.59
N LEU A 106 5.71 7.83 4.61
CA LEU A 106 5.64 7.24 5.95
C LEU A 106 4.23 7.25 6.52
N GLN A 107 3.42 8.27 6.15
CA GLN A 107 2.02 8.32 6.59
C GLN A 107 1.21 7.11 6.09
N VAL A 108 1.50 6.61 4.90
CA VAL A 108 0.84 5.40 4.38
C VAL A 108 1.27 4.16 5.17
N ILE A 109 2.57 4.02 5.43
CA ILE A 109 3.12 2.91 6.23
C ILE A 109 2.54 2.90 7.64
N PHE A 110 2.53 4.05 8.34
CA PHE A 110 2.01 4.11 9.70
C PHE A 110 0.49 3.87 9.76
N ARG A 111 -0.27 4.32 8.76
CA ARG A 111 -1.69 3.98 8.64
C ARG A 111 -1.89 2.47 8.48
N ALA A 112 -1.13 1.84 7.60
CA ALA A 112 -1.20 0.40 7.41
C ALA A 112 -0.82 -0.36 8.69
N SER A 113 0.25 0.05 9.39
CA SER A 113 0.66 -0.53 10.66
C SER A 113 -0.42 -0.42 11.74
N ALA A 114 -1.09 0.73 11.82
CA ALA A 114 -2.19 0.93 12.76
C ALA A 114 -3.34 -0.06 12.48
N TRP A 115 -3.70 -0.28 11.21
CA TRP A 115 -4.71 -1.26 10.82
C TRP A 115 -4.28 -2.69 11.15
N ILE A 116 -3.04 -3.06 10.86
CA ILE A 116 -2.52 -4.40 11.20
C ILE A 116 -2.60 -4.63 12.72
N ARG A 117 -2.15 -3.67 13.51
CA ARG A 117 -2.20 -3.79 14.98
C ARG A 117 -3.64 -3.92 15.49
N MET A 118 -4.57 -3.16 14.93
CA MET A 118 -5.99 -3.27 15.28
C MET A 118 -6.54 -4.64 14.90
N TRP A 119 -6.33 -5.10 13.69
CA TRP A 119 -6.82 -6.41 13.24
C TRP A 119 -6.14 -7.57 13.98
N SER A 120 -4.90 -7.41 14.42
CA SER A 120 -4.18 -8.43 15.18
C SER A 120 -4.84 -8.75 16.52
N LEU A 121 -5.64 -7.82 17.07
CA LEU A 121 -6.41 -8.06 18.30
C LEU A 121 -7.44 -9.18 18.15
N LEU A 122 -7.89 -9.45 16.94
CA LEU A 122 -8.82 -10.54 16.61
C LEU A 122 -8.12 -11.87 16.35
N SER A 123 -6.80 -11.91 16.41
CA SER A 123 -5.98 -13.08 16.12
C SER A 123 -5.50 -13.78 17.41
N SER A 124 -4.96 -15.00 17.25
CA SER A 124 -4.26 -15.68 18.34
C SER A 124 -3.07 -14.85 18.85
N VAL A 125 -2.64 -15.10 20.08
CA VAL A 125 -1.51 -14.40 20.71
C VAL A 125 -0.23 -14.57 19.85
N GLU A 126 0.00 -15.75 19.31
CA GLU A 126 1.14 -16.03 18.43
C GLU A 126 1.09 -15.18 17.15
N THR A 127 -0.05 -15.17 16.45
CA THR A 127 -0.23 -14.39 15.22
C THR A 127 -0.11 -12.90 15.51
N ARG A 128 -0.68 -12.40 16.59
CA ARG A 128 -0.56 -11.00 17.02
C ARG A 128 0.90 -10.60 17.22
N LYS A 129 1.68 -11.43 17.89
CA LYS A 129 3.12 -11.20 18.11
C LYS A 129 3.87 -11.09 16.77
N HIS A 130 3.63 -12.01 15.84
CA HIS A 130 4.25 -11.97 14.51
C HIS A 130 3.85 -10.73 13.71
N LEU A 131 2.57 -10.35 13.72
CA LEU A 131 2.09 -9.16 13.01
C LEU A 131 2.72 -7.88 13.58
N ASN A 132 2.79 -7.75 14.90
CA ASN A 132 3.42 -6.59 15.54
C ASN A 132 4.93 -6.52 15.25
N THR A 133 5.63 -7.65 15.28
CA THR A 133 7.04 -7.73 14.88
C THR A 133 7.24 -7.30 13.42
N GLY A 134 6.35 -7.74 12.53
CA GLY A 134 6.35 -7.33 11.12
C GLY A 134 6.14 -5.82 10.96
N CYS A 135 5.20 -5.23 11.71
CA CYS A 135 4.98 -3.77 11.71
C CYS A 135 6.26 -3.01 12.10
N ASN A 136 6.90 -3.42 13.20
CA ASN A 136 8.12 -2.79 13.65
C ASN A 136 9.24 -2.85 12.60
N ARG A 137 9.35 -3.99 11.93
CA ARG A 137 10.37 -4.21 10.90
C ARG A 137 10.17 -3.30 9.69
N TRP A 138 8.99 -3.28 9.09
CA TRP A 138 8.78 -2.45 7.91
C TRP A 138 8.77 -0.96 8.23
N GLU A 139 8.32 -0.55 9.41
CA GLU A 139 8.42 0.83 9.88
C GLU A 139 9.89 1.28 10.00
N THR A 140 10.75 0.43 10.52
CA THR A 140 12.20 0.70 10.61
C THR A 140 12.80 0.87 9.21
N VAL A 141 12.54 -0.05 8.29
CA VAL A 141 13.00 0.04 6.90
C VAL A 141 12.44 1.29 6.21
N ALA A 142 11.19 1.63 6.45
CA ALA A 142 10.58 2.82 5.87
C ALA A 142 11.23 4.10 6.37
N ARG A 143 11.52 4.21 7.67
CA ARG A 143 12.25 5.38 8.23
C ARG A 143 13.66 5.48 7.68
N ASP A 144 14.38 4.37 7.59
CA ASP A 144 15.73 4.34 7.01
C ASP A 144 15.72 4.77 5.55
N THR A 145 14.74 4.30 4.78
CA THR A 145 14.54 4.71 3.38
C THR A 145 14.26 6.20 3.27
N TYR A 146 13.38 6.72 4.12
CA TYR A 146 13.07 8.14 4.17
C TYR A 146 14.29 9.00 4.54
N ASN A 147 15.07 8.58 5.54
CA ASN A 147 16.25 9.31 5.97
C ASN A 147 17.34 9.35 4.88
N ARG A 148 17.44 8.31 4.06
CA ARG A 148 18.44 8.25 2.97
C ARG A 148 18.03 9.01 1.73
N PHE A 149 16.78 8.91 1.33
CA PHE A 149 16.31 9.39 0.02
C PHE A 149 15.30 10.52 0.14
N GLY A 150 14.62 10.66 1.29
CA GLY A 150 13.48 11.55 1.47
C GLY A 150 12.34 11.18 0.52
N TRP A 151 11.22 11.73 0.70
CA TRP A 151 10.11 11.90 -0.23
C TRP A 151 9.01 12.72 0.44
N ARG A 152 8.53 13.71 -0.28
CA ARG A 152 7.41 14.55 0.16
C ARG A 152 6.37 14.60 -0.96
N SER A 153 5.15 14.99 -0.63
CA SER A 153 4.05 15.06 -1.60
C SER A 153 4.35 15.95 -2.82
N ASN A 154 5.28 16.90 -2.68
CA ASN A 154 5.72 17.77 -3.77
C ASN A 154 6.84 17.16 -4.62
N ASP A 155 7.51 16.14 -4.10
CA ASP A 155 8.55 15.41 -4.82
C ASP A 155 7.84 14.30 -5.61
N LYS A 156 7.47 14.59 -6.84
CA LYS A 156 6.89 13.59 -7.72
C LYS A 156 7.94 12.52 -7.98
N ILE A 157 7.74 11.33 -7.43
CA ILE A 157 8.65 10.21 -7.62
C ILE A 157 8.68 9.85 -9.10
N GLY A 158 9.82 10.03 -9.74
CA GLY A 158 10.03 9.65 -11.13
C GLY A 158 9.87 10.78 -12.15
N ALA A 159 9.95 12.01 -11.69
CA ALA A 159 10.24 13.11 -12.61
C ALA A 159 11.69 13.05 -13.08
#